data_6f6f183e170d76524391db1d5f3244e9
#
_entry.id   6f6f183e170d76524391db1d5f3244e9
#
_cell.length_a   1.000
_cell.length_b   1.000
_cell.length_c   1.000
_cell.angle_alpha   90.00
_cell.angle_beta   90.00
_cell.angle_gamma   90.00
#
_symmetry.space_group_name_H-M   'P 1'
#
loop_
_entity.id
_entity.type
_entity.pdbx_description
1 polymer ?
#
loop_
_entity_poly.entity_id
_entity_poly.type
_entity_poly.pdbx_seq_one_letter_code
_entity_poly.pdbx_strand_id
1 'polypeptide(L)'
;MKQNETNETDLGEKGEKGEPRFYCIFCDYKCCLKFSYDRHLLTAKHHRQSQMKQNETNETKKEKKEKKEKNTCDCGLIYYSRTSLWRHKKTCDIVNNNNNNNNNNQNNNQDIEKKDEIINFLMKENQDFKNLILEIIKKDTITNNNNNNIINTNSHNKTFNLNFFLNETCKDAMNIMDFVDSLKIQLSDLENVGNLGYVDGISKIIVQNLNLLDETKRPVHCTDSKREVLYVKDEDKWEKENENKEKIRKMIKHVTHKNSKLLKDFKLKYPGCEKSESKYSNKYDKLIIEAMGGKGDNDLEKEDKIIRNIAKKVTIDKNPE
;
A
#
# COMPACT_ATOMS: atom_id res chain seq x y z
N MET A 1 11.68 52.28 -13.43
CA MET A 1 11.31 52.55 -12.04
C MET A 1 9.79 52.64 -11.96
N LYS A 2 9.12 51.62 -11.53
CA LYS A 2 7.74 51.63 -11.00
C LYS A 2 7.69 50.57 -9.94
N GLN A 3 7.49 51.00 -8.72
CA GLN A 3 7.39 50.24 -7.48
C GLN A 3 6.06 49.48 -7.49
N ASN A 4 6.09 48.21 -7.12
CA ASN A 4 4.90 47.44 -6.76
C ASN A 4 4.73 47.50 -5.25
N GLU A 5 3.67 48.14 -4.85
CA GLU A 5 3.21 48.23 -3.46
C GLU A 5 2.59 46.90 -3.03
N THR A 6 3.08 46.41 -1.92
CA THR A 6 2.53 45.35 -1.11
C THR A 6 1.34 45.88 -0.32
N ASN A 7 0.17 45.27 -0.47
CA ASN A 7 -0.94 45.45 0.47
C ASN A 7 -1.11 44.17 1.31
N GLU A 8 -0.61 44.27 2.53
CA GLU A 8 -1.07 43.47 3.67
C GLU A 8 -2.44 43.96 4.10
N THR A 9 -3.41 43.08 4.21
CA THR A 9 -4.55 43.25 5.11
C THR A 9 -4.90 41.93 5.74
N ASP A 10 -4.70 41.97 7.03
CA ASP A 10 -5.07 41.01 8.06
C ASP A 10 -6.59 41.01 8.33
N LEU A 11 -7.00 39.98 9.06
CA LEU A 11 -8.23 39.80 9.84
C LEU A 11 -9.37 38.95 9.23
N GLY A 12 -9.59 37.93 10.03
CA GLY A 12 -10.57 36.88 9.88
C GLY A 12 -12.02 37.38 9.93
N GLU A 13 -12.83 36.60 9.22
CA GLU A 13 -14.23 36.39 9.59
C GLU A 13 -14.67 35.00 9.05
N LYS A 14 -15.35 34.24 9.90
CA LYS A 14 -16.09 33.04 9.55
C LYS A 14 -17.24 33.47 8.67
N GLY A 15 -17.22 33.02 7.39
CA GLY A 15 -18.30 33.29 6.45
C GLY A 15 -18.46 32.12 5.50
N GLU A 16 -19.65 31.65 5.40
CA GLU A 16 -20.38 30.93 4.37
C GLU A 16 -19.58 30.33 3.18
N LYS A 17 -20.01 29.17 2.69
CA LYS A 17 -19.45 28.43 1.55
C LYS A 17 -19.23 29.36 0.34
N GLY A 18 -18.07 30.02 0.34
CA GLY A 18 -17.71 31.02 -0.66
C GLY A 18 -17.19 30.36 -1.95
N GLU A 19 -17.42 31.04 -3.05
CA GLU A 19 -16.89 30.71 -4.38
C GLU A 19 -15.37 30.51 -4.35
N PRO A 20 -14.81 29.64 -5.22
CA PRO A 20 -13.40 29.32 -5.22
C PRO A 20 -12.57 30.58 -5.57
N ARG A 21 -11.71 31.03 -4.65
CA ARG A 21 -10.86 32.24 -4.82
C ARG A 21 -9.67 32.01 -5.75
N PHE A 22 -9.26 30.78 -5.95
CA PHE A 22 -8.09 30.40 -6.77
C PHE A 22 -8.52 29.41 -7.85
N TYR A 23 -8.14 29.70 -9.08
CA TYR A 23 -8.47 28.90 -10.25
C TYR A 23 -7.24 28.72 -11.14
N CYS A 24 -6.94 27.49 -11.51
CA CYS A 24 -5.86 27.16 -12.43
C CYS A 24 -6.40 26.97 -13.85
N ILE A 25 -6.01 27.86 -14.77
CA ILE A 25 -6.44 27.85 -16.17
C ILE A 25 -5.90 26.65 -16.98
N PHE A 26 -4.84 25.98 -16.49
CA PHE A 26 -4.21 24.86 -17.19
C PHE A 26 -4.89 23.52 -16.89
N CYS A 27 -5.45 23.33 -15.71
CA CYS A 27 -6.02 22.05 -15.26
C CYS A 27 -7.38 22.15 -14.58
N ASP A 28 -8.06 23.30 -14.72
CA ASP A 28 -9.41 23.56 -14.18
C ASP A 28 -9.56 23.31 -12.66
N TYR A 29 -8.45 23.34 -11.94
CA TYR A 29 -8.45 23.18 -10.48
C TYR A 29 -8.91 24.44 -9.78
N LYS A 30 -9.86 24.29 -8.84
CA LYS A 30 -10.45 25.38 -8.05
C LYS A 30 -10.31 25.11 -6.57
N CYS A 31 -9.94 26.14 -5.79
CA CYS A 31 -9.89 26.04 -4.33
C CYS A 31 -10.05 27.40 -3.65
N CYS A 32 -10.35 27.38 -2.35
CA CYS A 32 -10.56 28.58 -1.54
C CYS A 32 -9.30 29.03 -0.78
N LEU A 33 -8.29 28.16 -0.66
CA LEU A 33 -7.09 28.41 0.13
C LEU A 33 -5.85 28.55 -0.76
N LYS A 34 -5.08 29.63 -0.55
CA LYS A 34 -3.83 29.89 -1.28
C LYS A 34 -2.85 28.73 -1.17
N PHE A 35 -2.64 28.20 0.02
CA PHE A 35 -1.75 27.04 0.25
C PHE A 35 -2.13 25.81 -0.60
N SER A 36 -3.42 25.52 -0.73
CA SER A 36 -3.89 24.41 -1.58
C SER A 36 -3.64 24.66 -3.07
N TYR A 37 -3.72 25.91 -3.49
CA TYR A 37 -3.39 26.34 -4.85
C TYR A 37 -1.89 26.23 -5.14
N ASP A 38 -1.05 26.71 -4.24
CA ASP A 38 0.40 26.65 -4.37
C ASP A 38 0.88 25.18 -4.41
N ARG A 39 0.34 24.34 -3.53
CA ARG A 39 0.60 22.89 -3.56
C ARG A 39 0.14 22.23 -4.87
N HIS A 40 -0.99 22.65 -5.43
CA HIS A 40 -1.45 22.19 -6.73
C HIS A 40 -0.46 22.54 -7.85
N LEU A 41 0.11 23.74 -7.88
CA LEU A 41 1.09 24.18 -8.87
C LEU A 41 2.37 23.32 -8.87
N LEU A 42 2.74 22.75 -7.71
CA LEU A 42 3.90 21.87 -7.57
C LEU A 42 3.64 20.41 -8.01
N THR A 43 2.40 20.06 -8.35
CA THR A 43 2.10 18.68 -8.75
C THR A 43 2.62 18.35 -10.14
N ALA A 44 3.10 17.11 -10.32
CA ALA A 44 3.53 16.59 -11.62
C ALA A 44 2.41 16.65 -12.68
N LYS A 45 1.14 16.54 -12.24
CA LYS A 45 -0.04 16.68 -13.11
C LYS A 45 -0.16 18.11 -13.65
N HIS A 46 0.02 19.11 -12.80
CA HIS A 46 -0.02 20.53 -13.22
C HIS A 46 1.12 20.84 -14.21
N HIS A 47 2.37 20.43 -13.89
CA HIS A 47 3.51 20.65 -14.76
C HIS A 47 3.32 20.02 -16.14
N ARG A 48 2.78 18.80 -16.22
CA ARG A 48 2.51 18.11 -17.48
C ARG A 48 1.44 18.84 -18.31
N GLN A 49 0.37 19.31 -17.69
CA GLN A 49 -0.72 20.02 -18.38
C GLN A 49 -0.33 21.44 -18.78
N SER A 50 0.48 22.14 -17.98
CA SER A 50 0.97 23.49 -18.34
C SER A 50 1.93 23.43 -19.52
N GLN A 51 2.82 22.43 -19.60
CA GLN A 51 3.70 22.22 -20.75
C GLN A 51 2.95 21.88 -22.04
N MET A 52 1.90 21.06 -21.96
CA MET A 52 1.07 20.72 -23.15
C MET A 52 0.37 21.95 -23.73
N LYS A 53 -0.19 22.84 -22.89
CA LYS A 53 -0.87 24.05 -23.37
C LYS A 53 0.10 25.15 -23.83
N GLN A 54 1.33 25.18 -23.32
CA GLN A 54 2.37 26.12 -23.83
C GLN A 54 2.89 25.71 -25.21
N ASN A 55 2.90 24.42 -25.55
CA ASN A 55 3.29 23.96 -26.88
C ASN A 55 2.19 24.22 -27.92
N GLU A 56 0.92 24.33 -27.54
CA GLU A 56 -0.19 24.67 -28.44
C GLU A 56 -0.21 26.15 -28.86
N THR A 57 0.47 27.06 -28.15
CA THR A 57 0.52 28.50 -28.48
C THR A 57 1.62 28.87 -29.47
N ASN A 58 2.54 27.98 -29.83
CA ASN A 58 3.67 28.26 -30.71
C ASN A 58 3.50 27.68 -32.14
N GLU A 59 2.41 27.01 -32.46
CA GLU A 59 2.12 26.55 -33.82
C GLU A 59 0.94 27.33 -34.43
N THR A 60 1.21 28.57 -34.84
CA THR A 60 0.30 29.30 -35.72
C THR A 60 0.45 28.81 -37.17
N LYS A 61 -0.67 28.39 -37.77
CA LYS A 61 -0.97 28.33 -39.21
C LYS A 61 -0.20 27.29 -40.01
N LYS A 62 -0.67 26.08 -40.01
CA LYS A 62 -0.86 25.31 -41.24
C LYS A 62 -2.12 24.48 -41.14
N GLU A 63 -3.08 24.81 -42.01
CA GLU A 63 -4.30 24.05 -42.23
C GLU A 63 -3.99 22.61 -42.57
N LYS A 64 -4.39 21.67 -41.72
CA LYS A 64 -4.70 20.31 -42.10
C LYS A 64 -6.03 19.94 -41.44
N LYS A 65 -7.08 19.90 -42.26
CA LYS A 65 -8.29 19.15 -42.00
C LYS A 65 -7.93 17.68 -41.80
N GLU A 66 -7.63 17.26 -40.58
CA GLU A 66 -7.72 15.85 -40.19
C GLU A 66 -9.07 15.62 -39.56
N LYS A 67 -9.87 14.81 -40.26
CA LYS A 67 -11.11 14.21 -39.75
C LYS A 67 -10.77 13.51 -38.41
N LYS A 68 -11.12 14.11 -37.26
CA LYS A 68 -11.16 13.38 -36.01
C LYS A 68 -12.23 12.31 -36.17
N GLU A 69 -11.83 11.07 -36.35
CA GLU A 69 -12.72 9.92 -36.23
C GLU A 69 -13.33 9.96 -34.84
N LYS A 70 -14.63 10.23 -34.77
CA LYS A 70 -15.38 10.18 -33.52
C LYS A 70 -15.44 8.73 -33.09
N ASN A 71 -15.00 8.42 -31.88
CA ASN A 71 -15.11 7.10 -31.27
C ASN A 71 -16.59 6.79 -30.98
N THR A 72 -17.33 6.31 -32.00
CA THR A 72 -18.77 6.06 -31.95
C THR A 72 -19.02 4.56 -31.83
N CYS A 73 -19.95 4.16 -30.97
CA CYS A 73 -20.43 2.80 -30.90
C CYS A 73 -21.59 2.59 -31.90
N ASP A 74 -21.79 1.37 -32.34
CA ASP A 74 -22.90 0.98 -33.25
C ASP A 74 -24.28 1.22 -32.62
N CYS A 75 -24.37 1.41 -31.31
CA CYS A 75 -25.57 1.86 -30.60
C CYS A 75 -25.81 3.38 -30.66
N GLY A 76 -24.98 4.15 -31.39
CA GLY A 76 -25.08 5.59 -31.57
C GLY A 76 -24.40 6.46 -30.52
N LEU A 77 -23.89 5.91 -29.45
CA LEU A 77 -23.20 6.66 -28.39
C LEU A 77 -21.78 7.05 -28.81
N ILE A 78 -21.40 8.31 -28.54
CA ILE A 78 -20.09 8.90 -28.89
C ILE A 78 -19.23 9.00 -27.65
N TYR A 79 -17.96 8.58 -27.74
CA TYR A 79 -17.00 8.58 -26.64
C TYR A 79 -15.79 9.46 -26.96
N TYR A 80 -15.27 10.14 -25.93
CA TYR A 80 -14.10 11.03 -26.08
C TYR A 80 -12.78 10.26 -26.14
N SER A 81 -12.76 8.97 -25.75
CA SER A 81 -11.53 8.14 -25.82
C SER A 81 -11.83 6.72 -26.29
N ARG A 82 -10.85 6.09 -26.96
CA ARG A 82 -10.90 4.67 -27.38
C ARG A 82 -11.14 3.72 -26.21
N THR A 83 -10.56 4.03 -25.04
CA THR A 83 -10.68 3.20 -23.84
C THR A 83 -12.10 3.21 -23.28
N SER A 84 -12.75 4.38 -23.31
CA SER A 84 -14.16 4.50 -22.87
C SER A 84 -15.10 3.79 -23.83
N LEU A 85 -14.86 3.90 -25.14
CA LEU A 85 -15.62 3.15 -26.15
C LEU A 85 -15.42 1.62 -25.98
N TRP A 86 -14.21 1.16 -25.74
CA TRP A 86 -13.93 -0.25 -25.54
C TRP A 86 -14.63 -0.82 -24.27
N ARG A 87 -14.65 -0.07 -23.17
CA ARG A 87 -15.40 -0.46 -21.97
C ARG A 87 -16.91 -0.57 -22.24
N HIS A 88 -17.48 0.42 -22.94
CA HIS A 88 -18.87 0.39 -23.32
C HIS A 88 -19.21 -0.80 -24.24
N LYS A 89 -18.37 -1.10 -25.24
CA LYS A 89 -18.60 -2.23 -26.17
C LYS A 89 -18.70 -3.58 -25.46
N LYS A 90 -18.08 -3.76 -24.28
CA LYS A 90 -18.21 -4.98 -23.47
C LYS A 90 -19.62 -5.18 -22.85
N THR A 91 -20.36 -4.11 -22.63
CA THR A 91 -21.66 -4.13 -21.97
C THR A 91 -22.79 -3.62 -22.88
N CYS A 92 -22.50 -3.36 -24.14
CA CYS A 92 -23.46 -2.83 -25.08
C CYS A 92 -24.31 -3.95 -25.70
N ASP A 93 -25.60 -3.97 -25.43
CA ASP A 93 -26.52 -5.01 -25.89
C ASP A 93 -26.63 -5.09 -27.43
N ILE A 94 -26.49 -3.98 -28.15
CA ILE A 94 -26.53 -3.95 -29.62
C ILE A 94 -25.29 -4.61 -30.21
N VAL A 95 -24.10 -4.38 -29.64
CA VAL A 95 -22.86 -5.01 -30.10
C VAL A 95 -22.83 -6.49 -29.74
N ASN A 96 -23.34 -6.85 -28.57
CA ASN A 96 -23.39 -8.25 -28.11
C ASN A 96 -24.42 -9.06 -28.90
N ASN A 97 -25.58 -8.48 -29.26
CA ASN A 97 -26.59 -9.14 -30.09
C ASN A 97 -26.12 -9.33 -31.56
N ASN A 98 -25.37 -8.39 -32.14
CA ASN A 98 -24.81 -8.53 -33.48
C ASN A 98 -23.70 -9.59 -33.55
N ASN A 99 -22.93 -9.78 -32.47
CA ASN A 99 -21.92 -10.86 -32.40
C ASN A 99 -22.55 -12.25 -32.24
N ASN A 100 -23.77 -12.34 -31.67
CA ASN A 100 -24.48 -13.62 -31.53
C ASN A 100 -25.19 -14.06 -32.83
N ASN A 101 -25.45 -13.16 -33.76
CA ASN A 101 -26.14 -13.51 -35.03
C ASN A 101 -25.21 -13.90 -36.19
N ASN A 102 -23.88 -13.69 -36.06
CA ASN A 102 -22.92 -14.04 -37.11
C ASN A 102 -22.07 -15.29 -36.86
N ASN A 103 -22.32 -16.02 -35.77
CA ASN A 103 -21.60 -17.28 -35.46
C ASN A 103 -22.58 -18.44 -35.26
N ASN A 104 -23.39 -18.74 -36.28
CA ASN A 104 -24.05 -20.03 -36.34
C ASN A 104 -23.50 -20.83 -37.54
N ASN A 105 -22.90 -21.97 -37.19
CA ASN A 105 -22.55 -23.12 -38.00
C ASN A 105 -21.21 -23.11 -38.76
N GLN A 106 -20.22 -23.71 -38.15
CA GLN A 106 -19.30 -24.75 -38.61
C GLN A 106 -17.93 -24.80 -37.93
N ASN A 107 -17.54 -23.87 -37.04
CA ASN A 107 -16.20 -23.86 -36.43
C ASN A 107 -16.15 -24.19 -34.91
N ASN A 108 -17.30 -24.40 -34.24
CA ASN A 108 -17.31 -24.61 -32.78
C ASN A 108 -16.78 -26.00 -32.35
N ASN A 109 -16.84 -27.02 -33.18
CA ASN A 109 -16.36 -28.36 -32.80
C ASN A 109 -14.83 -28.45 -32.84
N GLN A 110 -14.15 -27.83 -33.80
CA GLN A 110 -12.69 -27.90 -33.89
C GLN A 110 -11.97 -27.05 -32.79
N ASP A 111 -12.57 -25.94 -32.32
CA ASP A 111 -11.99 -25.15 -31.24
C ASP A 111 -12.23 -25.76 -29.86
N ILE A 112 -13.31 -26.49 -29.68
CA ILE A 112 -13.59 -27.28 -28.46
C ILE A 112 -12.64 -28.47 -28.39
N GLU A 113 -12.49 -29.26 -29.46
CA GLU A 113 -11.56 -30.38 -29.52
C GLU A 113 -10.11 -29.94 -29.26
N LYS A 114 -9.66 -28.81 -29.83
CA LYS A 114 -8.32 -28.28 -29.55
C LYS A 114 -8.13 -27.82 -28.10
N LYS A 115 -9.17 -27.27 -27.47
CA LYS A 115 -9.11 -26.89 -26.07
C LYS A 115 -9.03 -28.12 -25.16
N ASP A 116 -9.81 -29.16 -25.48
CA ASP A 116 -9.79 -30.39 -24.73
C ASP A 116 -8.45 -31.14 -24.91
N GLU A 117 -7.85 -31.11 -26.09
CA GLU A 117 -6.50 -31.64 -26.33
C GLU A 117 -5.45 -30.91 -25.48
N ILE A 118 -5.50 -29.56 -25.41
CA ILE A 118 -4.58 -28.75 -24.58
C ILE A 118 -4.79 -29.05 -23.08
N ILE A 119 -6.03 -29.15 -22.62
CA ILE A 119 -6.35 -29.51 -21.24
C ILE A 119 -5.82 -30.91 -20.90
N ASN A 120 -6.03 -31.87 -21.75
CA ASN A 120 -5.53 -33.23 -21.57
C ASN A 120 -3.99 -33.29 -21.60
N PHE A 121 -3.34 -32.52 -22.46
CA PHE A 121 -1.89 -32.38 -22.49
C PHE A 121 -1.36 -31.82 -21.17
N LEU A 122 -1.92 -30.68 -20.68
CA LEU A 122 -1.53 -30.07 -19.43
C LEU A 122 -1.80 -30.93 -18.20
N MET A 123 -2.90 -31.73 -18.21
CA MET A 123 -3.18 -32.71 -17.17
C MET A 123 -2.13 -33.80 -17.14
N LYS A 124 -1.72 -34.32 -18.32
CA LYS A 124 -0.68 -35.32 -18.42
C LYS A 124 0.67 -34.81 -17.97
N GLU A 125 1.07 -33.65 -18.39
CA GLU A 125 2.30 -32.95 -17.93
C GLU A 125 2.33 -32.80 -16.41
N ASN A 126 1.21 -32.36 -15.80
CA ASN A 126 1.09 -32.30 -14.34
C ASN A 126 1.21 -33.66 -13.64
N GLN A 127 0.67 -34.69 -14.24
CA GLN A 127 0.78 -36.05 -13.71
C GLN A 127 2.22 -36.57 -13.80
N ASP A 128 2.88 -36.33 -14.91
CA ASP A 128 4.27 -36.72 -15.13
C ASP A 128 5.21 -35.95 -14.18
N PHE A 129 4.95 -34.69 -13.94
CA PHE A 129 5.66 -33.88 -12.95
C PHE A 129 5.47 -34.38 -11.51
N LYS A 130 4.22 -34.75 -11.15
CA LYS A 130 3.94 -35.39 -9.86
C LYS A 130 4.69 -36.73 -9.70
N ASN A 131 4.70 -37.53 -10.73
CA ASN A 131 5.39 -38.84 -10.73
C ASN A 131 6.91 -38.65 -10.58
N LEU A 132 7.48 -37.62 -11.23
CA LEU A 132 8.88 -37.30 -11.14
C LEU A 132 9.26 -36.83 -9.71
N ILE A 133 8.42 -36.00 -9.08
CA ILE A 133 8.58 -35.62 -7.68
C ILE A 133 8.54 -36.85 -6.75
N LEU A 134 7.57 -37.72 -6.95
CA LEU A 134 7.46 -38.96 -6.16
C LEU A 134 8.65 -39.90 -6.36
N GLU A 135 9.22 -39.93 -7.54
CA GLU A 135 10.43 -40.72 -7.83
C GLU A 135 11.65 -40.14 -7.14
N ILE A 136 11.81 -38.80 -7.14
CA ILE A 136 12.88 -38.11 -6.40
C ILE A 136 12.76 -38.41 -4.91
N ILE A 137 11.55 -38.25 -4.32
CA ILE A 137 11.31 -38.50 -2.90
C ILE A 137 11.61 -40.02 -2.57
N LYS A 138 11.24 -40.94 -3.44
CA LYS A 138 11.53 -42.38 -3.25
C LYS A 138 13.02 -42.68 -3.36
N LYS A 139 13.76 -42.00 -4.22
CA LYS A 139 15.22 -42.17 -4.33
C LYS A 139 15.94 -41.65 -3.08
N ASP A 140 15.46 -40.56 -2.49
CA ASP A 140 16.05 -40.02 -1.25
C ASP A 140 15.78 -40.92 -0.01
N THR A 141 14.75 -41.79 -0.05
CA THR A 141 14.41 -42.71 1.04
C THR A 141 15.10 -44.05 0.94
N ILE A 142 15.72 -44.43 -0.18
CA ILE A 142 16.36 -45.75 -0.40
C ILE A 142 17.88 -45.75 -0.16
N THR A 143 18.52 -44.58 0.09
CA THR A 143 19.97 -44.49 0.29
C THR A 143 20.41 -44.53 1.75
N ASN A 144 19.65 -45.16 2.65
CA ASN A 144 20.12 -45.45 4.01
C ASN A 144 20.38 -46.97 4.19
N ASN A 145 21.29 -47.56 3.41
CA ASN A 145 22.07 -48.73 3.86
C ASN A 145 23.27 -49.01 2.94
N ASN A 146 24.44 -48.80 3.55
CA ASN A 146 25.77 -49.41 3.24
C ASN A 146 26.35 -49.19 1.83
N ASN A 147 27.29 -48.25 1.70
CA ASN A 147 28.71 -48.52 1.48
C ASN A 147 29.45 -47.25 1.02
N ASN A 148 30.63 -47.03 1.65
CA ASN A 148 31.64 -46.08 1.33
C ASN A 148 31.81 -45.75 -0.16
N ASN A 149 31.32 -44.64 -0.60
CA ASN A 149 31.94 -43.85 -1.66
C ASN A 149 31.60 -42.39 -1.38
N ILE A 150 32.66 -41.63 -1.07
CA ILE A 150 32.66 -40.21 -0.80
C ILE A 150 32.24 -39.47 -2.08
N ILE A 151 30.94 -39.25 -2.23
CA ILE A 151 30.42 -38.18 -3.07
C ILE A 151 30.06 -37.07 -2.07
N ASN A 152 30.87 -36.04 -2.07
CA ASN A 152 30.67 -34.81 -1.32
C ASN A 152 29.32 -34.17 -1.77
N THR A 153 28.21 -34.68 -1.29
CA THR A 153 26.89 -34.03 -1.35
C THR A 153 26.60 -33.32 -0.04
N ASN A 154 27.56 -32.56 0.45
CA ASN A 154 27.34 -31.55 1.47
C ASN A 154 26.76 -30.30 0.82
N SER A 155 25.66 -30.42 0.11
CA SER A 155 24.78 -29.31 -0.19
C SER A 155 23.47 -29.52 0.57
N HIS A 156 23.51 -29.40 1.89
CA HIS A 156 22.34 -29.04 2.68
C HIS A 156 21.98 -27.57 2.42
N ASN A 157 21.89 -27.18 1.15
CA ASN A 157 21.22 -25.96 0.77
C ASN A 157 19.72 -26.20 0.95
N LYS A 158 19.24 -26.14 2.19
CA LYS A 158 17.84 -25.87 2.47
C LYS A 158 17.57 -24.46 1.92
N THR A 159 17.29 -24.39 0.63
CA THR A 159 16.94 -23.13 -0.02
C THR A 159 15.65 -22.65 0.64
N PHE A 160 15.73 -21.55 1.38
CA PHE A 160 14.57 -20.95 2.03
C PHE A 160 13.53 -20.59 0.97
N ASN A 161 12.35 -21.21 1.06
CA ASN A 161 11.22 -20.91 0.19
C ASN A 161 10.25 -19.96 0.90
N LEU A 162 10.31 -18.69 0.53
CA LEU A 162 9.46 -17.65 1.11
C LEU A 162 7.96 -17.94 0.95
N ASN A 163 7.57 -18.47 -0.21
CA ASN A 163 6.15 -18.74 -0.49
C ASN A 163 5.60 -19.85 0.42
N PHE A 164 6.41 -20.88 0.64
CA PHE A 164 6.09 -21.95 1.60
C PHE A 164 6.03 -21.40 3.03
N PHE A 165 7.02 -20.59 3.43
CA PHE A 165 7.06 -19.99 4.76
C PHE A 165 5.80 -19.17 5.04
N LEU A 166 5.42 -18.25 4.13
CA LEU A 166 4.28 -17.36 4.34
C LEU A 166 2.93 -18.12 4.29
N ASN A 167 2.72 -19.01 3.30
CA ASN A 167 1.41 -19.59 3.06
C ASN A 167 1.17 -20.92 3.80
N GLU A 168 2.23 -21.64 4.19
CA GLU A 168 2.11 -22.91 4.91
C GLU A 168 2.53 -22.77 6.37
N THR A 169 3.75 -22.26 6.63
CA THR A 169 4.25 -22.13 8.00
C THR A 169 3.50 -21.02 8.76
N CYS A 170 3.25 -19.87 8.12
CA CYS A 170 2.55 -18.73 8.69
C CYS A 170 1.06 -18.66 8.27
N LYS A 171 0.46 -19.78 7.88
CA LYS A 171 -0.95 -19.82 7.45
C LYS A 171 -1.93 -19.30 8.51
N ASP A 172 -1.64 -19.56 9.78
CA ASP A 172 -2.46 -19.16 10.93
C ASP A 172 -2.04 -17.80 11.52
N ALA A 173 -1.22 -17.02 10.81
CA ALA A 173 -0.89 -15.66 11.20
C ALA A 173 -2.15 -14.79 11.22
N MET A 174 -2.22 -13.84 12.13
CA MET A 174 -3.35 -12.90 12.19
C MET A 174 -3.27 -11.83 11.08
N ASN A 175 -4.38 -11.21 10.74
CA ASN A 175 -4.36 -10.05 9.86
C ASN A 175 -3.77 -8.83 10.57
N ILE A 176 -3.21 -7.90 9.82
CA ILE A 176 -2.53 -6.73 10.40
C ILE A 176 -3.46 -5.86 11.25
N MET A 177 -4.73 -5.74 10.86
CA MET A 177 -5.69 -4.96 11.65
C MET A 177 -6.18 -5.71 12.87
N ASP A 178 -6.34 -7.05 12.81
CA ASP A 178 -6.66 -7.88 13.97
C ASP A 178 -5.55 -7.79 15.04
N PHE A 179 -4.29 -7.75 14.60
CA PHE A 179 -3.17 -7.46 15.49
C PHE A 179 -3.33 -6.11 16.19
N VAL A 180 -3.61 -5.04 15.44
CA VAL A 180 -3.84 -3.71 16.03
C VAL A 180 -4.97 -3.75 17.04
N ASP A 181 -6.08 -4.43 16.73
CA ASP A 181 -7.24 -4.51 17.62
C ASP A 181 -6.95 -5.30 18.90
N SER A 182 -6.10 -6.31 18.82
CA SER A 182 -5.66 -7.11 19.95
C SER A 182 -4.75 -6.36 20.95
N LEU A 183 -4.13 -5.24 20.53
CA LEU A 183 -3.22 -4.48 21.37
C LEU A 183 -3.90 -3.87 22.61
N LYS A 184 -3.41 -4.25 23.79
CA LYS A 184 -3.83 -3.70 25.08
C LYS A 184 -2.82 -2.67 25.55
N ILE A 185 -2.87 -1.48 24.97
CA ILE A 185 -1.99 -0.37 25.30
C ILE A 185 -2.38 0.20 26.66
N GLN A 186 -1.41 0.37 27.55
CA GLN A 186 -1.60 0.85 28.92
C GLN A 186 -1.13 2.29 29.09
N LEU A 187 -1.53 2.91 30.20
CA LEU A 187 -1.08 4.27 30.55
C LEU A 187 0.45 4.40 30.65
N SER A 188 1.13 3.33 31.10
CA SER A 188 2.59 3.24 31.10
C SER A 188 3.19 3.35 29.69
N ASP A 189 2.50 2.85 28.68
CA ASP A 189 2.97 2.95 27.29
C ASP A 189 2.87 4.38 26.77
N LEU A 190 1.77 5.08 27.09
CA LEU A 190 1.65 6.51 26.82
C LEU A 190 2.77 7.31 27.52
N GLU A 191 3.04 7.03 28.80
CA GLU A 191 4.11 7.70 29.54
C GLU A 191 5.50 7.40 28.92
N ASN A 192 5.71 6.18 28.39
CA ASN A 192 6.92 5.80 27.66
C ASN A 192 7.04 6.55 26.34
N VAL A 193 5.94 6.72 25.59
CA VAL A 193 5.92 7.54 24.35
C VAL A 193 6.33 8.98 24.67
N GLY A 194 5.80 9.56 25.75
CA GLY A 194 6.21 10.88 26.20
C GLY A 194 7.70 10.99 26.58
N ASN A 195 8.28 9.93 27.16
CA ASN A 195 9.69 9.93 27.55
C ASN A 195 10.65 9.70 26.39
N LEU A 196 10.35 8.72 25.53
CA LEU A 196 11.20 8.27 24.41
C LEU A 196 11.02 9.12 23.15
N GLY A 197 9.90 9.84 23.04
CA GLY A 197 9.45 10.50 21.83
C GLY A 197 8.57 9.58 20.97
N TYR A 198 7.87 10.18 20.00
CA TYR A 198 6.88 9.51 19.15
C TYR A 198 7.46 8.28 18.43
N VAL A 199 8.56 8.44 17.72
CA VAL A 199 9.14 7.38 16.87
C VAL A 199 9.52 6.17 17.70
N ASP A 200 10.31 6.34 18.75
CA ASP A 200 10.83 5.23 19.54
C ASP A 200 9.73 4.63 20.43
N GLY A 201 8.84 5.48 20.95
CA GLY A 201 7.72 5.04 21.77
C GLY A 201 6.72 4.16 21.02
N ILE A 202 6.27 4.60 19.85
CA ILE A 202 5.35 3.82 19.00
C ILE A 202 6.03 2.56 18.46
N SER A 203 7.30 2.68 18.02
CA SER A 203 8.08 1.51 17.60
C SER A 203 8.15 0.46 18.69
N LYS A 204 8.40 0.89 19.95
CA LYS A 204 8.49 0.00 21.10
C LYS A 204 7.17 -0.73 21.37
N ILE A 205 6.04 -0.02 21.35
CA ILE A 205 4.72 -0.63 21.52
C ILE A 205 4.50 -1.73 20.47
N ILE A 206 4.71 -1.42 19.18
CA ILE A 206 4.50 -2.38 18.10
C ILE A 206 5.44 -3.58 18.23
N VAL A 207 6.74 -3.32 18.37
CA VAL A 207 7.76 -4.37 18.44
C VAL A 207 7.58 -5.29 19.64
N GLN A 208 7.28 -4.74 20.82
CA GLN A 208 7.03 -5.55 22.01
C GLN A 208 5.85 -6.50 21.81
N ASN A 209 4.76 -6.02 21.24
CA ASN A 209 3.59 -6.86 20.99
C ASN A 209 3.81 -7.88 19.87
N LEU A 210 4.58 -7.56 18.82
CA LEU A 210 4.98 -8.53 17.82
C LEU A 210 5.89 -9.63 18.40
N ASN A 211 6.77 -9.29 19.35
CA ASN A 211 7.65 -10.26 20.02
C ASN A 211 6.91 -11.17 21.00
N LEU A 212 5.73 -10.78 21.50
CA LEU A 212 4.88 -11.66 22.31
C LEU A 212 4.18 -12.73 21.47
N LEU A 213 4.09 -12.52 20.16
CA LEU A 213 3.55 -13.50 19.22
C LEU A 213 4.66 -14.45 18.76
N ASP A 214 4.27 -15.71 18.60
CA ASP A 214 5.07 -16.67 17.85
C ASP A 214 5.40 -16.12 16.46
N GLU A 215 6.60 -16.38 15.95
CA GLU A 215 7.01 -15.88 14.64
C GLU A 215 5.98 -16.23 13.55
N THR A 216 5.48 -17.48 13.59
CA THR A 216 4.47 -17.98 12.65
C THR A 216 3.11 -17.29 12.74
N LYS A 217 2.83 -16.56 13.83
CA LYS A 217 1.56 -15.86 14.06
C LYS A 217 1.64 -14.36 13.84
N ARG A 218 2.82 -13.83 13.56
CA ARG A 218 3.01 -12.39 13.31
C ARG A 218 2.38 -12.00 11.98
N PRO A 219 1.67 -10.86 11.91
CA PRO A 219 1.05 -10.37 10.67
C PRO A 219 2.03 -9.74 9.68
N VAL A 220 3.28 -9.60 10.07
CA VAL A 220 4.32 -8.87 9.30
C VAL A 220 5.63 -9.63 9.36
N HIS A 221 6.25 -9.82 8.19
CA HIS A 221 7.60 -10.35 8.05
C HIS A 221 8.45 -9.49 7.13
N CYS A 222 9.76 -9.46 7.36
CA CYS A 222 10.72 -8.75 6.52
C CYS A 222 11.71 -9.75 5.92
N THR A 223 11.92 -9.70 4.61
CA THR A 223 12.90 -10.57 3.92
C THR A 223 14.24 -9.89 3.71
N ASP A 224 14.27 -8.56 3.72
CA ASP A 224 15.48 -7.74 3.60
C ASP A 224 15.30 -6.46 4.42
N SER A 225 15.93 -6.42 5.59
CA SER A 225 15.82 -5.26 6.49
C SER A 225 16.56 -4.02 5.97
N LYS A 226 17.55 -4.18 5.08
CA LYS A 226 18.26 -3.05 4.47
C LYS A 226 17.42 -2.36 3.41
N ARG A 227 16.69 -3.14 2.60
CA ARG A 227 15.78 -2.66 1.57
C ARG A 227 14.35 -2.49 2.07
N GLU A 228 14.09 -2.85 3.34
CA GLU A 228 12.76 -2.79 3.98
C GLU A 228 11.68 -3.52 3.17
N VAL A 229 12.03 -4.73 2.67
CA VAL A 229 11.08 -5.57 1.91
C VAL A 229 10.19 -6.30 2.89
N LEU A 230 8.98 -5.77 3.06
CA LEU A 230 7.98 -6.23 4.01
C LEU A 230 6.87 -7.03 3.33
N TYR A 231 6.40 -8.06 4.00
CA TYR A 231 5.21 -8.84 3.66
C TYR A 231 4.22 -8.72 4.80
N VAL A 232 2.97 -8.49 4.47
CA VAL A 232 1.89 -8.22 5.42
C VAL A 232 0.74 -9.16 5.14
N LYS A 233 0.17 -9.75 6.18
CA LYS A 233 -1.08 -10.50 6.08
C LYS A 233 -2.26 -9.56 6.27
N ASP A 234 -3.12 -9.50 5.26
CA ASP A 234 -4.32 -8.67 5.25
C ASP A 234 -5.43 -9.44 4.48
N GLU A 235 -6.67 -9.41 4.99
CA GLU A 235 -7.78 -10.18 4.42
C GLU A 235 -7.42 -11.66 4.16
N ASP A 236 -6.71 -12.29 5.13
CA ASP A 236 -6.22 -13.68 5.10
C ASP A 236 -5.25 -14.02 3.97
N LYS A 237 -4.64 -13.00 3.34
CA LYS A 237 -3.66 -13.16 2.27
C LYS A 237 -2.35 -12.47 2.63
N TRP A 238 -1.24 -13.13 2.26
CA TRP A 238 0.08 -12.52 2.33
C TRP A 238 0.35 -11.70 1.07
N GLU A 239 0.65 -10.42 1.27
CA GLU A 239 0.99 -9.50 0.19
C GLU A 239 2.29 -8.78 0.48
N LYS A 240 3.08 -8.56 -0.56
CA LYS A 240 4.24 -7.69 -0.47
C LYS A 240 3.77 -6.24 -0.37
N GLU A 241 4.33 -5.48 0.57
CA GLU A 241 4.03 -4.06 0.67
C GLU A 241 4.44 -3.29 -0.59
N ASN A 242 3.61 -2.30 -0.93
CA ASN A 242 3.90 -1.38 -2.02
C ASN A 242 5.04 -0.40 -1.62
N GLU A 243 5.51 0.40 -2.57
CA GLU A 243 6.56 1.40 -2.33
C GLU A 243 6.17 2.41 -1.24
N ASN A 244 4.89 2.74 -1.12
CA ASN A 244 4.38 3.66 -0.12
C ASN A 244 4.17 3.02 1.26
N LYS A 245 4.25 1.68 1.38
CA LYS A 245 4.05 0.91 2.62
C LYS A 245 2.72 1.25 3.32
N GLU A 246 1.65 1.30 2.56
CA GLU A 246 0.36 1.82 3.00
C GLU A 246 -0.26 1.03 4.15
N LYS A 247 -0.16 -0.30 4.13
CA LYS A 247 -0.74 -1.16 5.18
C LYS A 247 -0.03 -0.99 6.51
N ILE A 248 1.31 -0.94 6.48
CA ILE A 248 2.11 -0.69 7.69
C ILE A 248 1.86 0.73 8.24
N ARG A 249 1.80 1.74 7.37
CA ARG A 249 1.46 3.11 7.81
C ARG A 249 0.07 3.20 8.43
N LYS A 250 -0.90 2.49 7.86
CA LYS A 250 -2.25 2.38 8.43
C LYS A 250 -2.19 1.78 9.84
N MET A 251 -1.46 0.69 10.02
CA MET A 251 -1.21 0.08 11.34
C MET A 251 -0.63 1.10 12.33
N ILE A 252 0.45 1.81 11.96
CA ILE A 252 1.11 2.82 12.80
C ILE A 252 0.11 3.89 13.24
N LYS A 253 -0.68 4.44 12.31
CA LYS A 253 -1.69 5.45 12.61
C LYS A 253 -2.74 4.96 13.60
N HIS A 254 -3.20 3.72 13.47
CA HIS A 254 -4.17 3.14 14.40
C HIS A 254 -3.58 2.91 15.79
N VAL A 255 -2.33 2.43 15.87
CA VAL A 255 -1.62 2.29 17.17
C VAL A 255 -1.42 3.64 17.82
N THR A 256 -1.00 4.66 17.07
CA THR A 256 -0.87 6.04 17.54
C THR A 256 -2.20 6.57 18.07
N HIS A 257 -3.29 6.33 17.34
CA HIS A 257 -4.62 6.74 17.78
C HIS A 257 -5.08 6.01 19.05
N LYS A 258 -4.82 4.70 19.17
CA LYS A 258 -5.11 3.96 20.42
C LYS A 258 -4.32 4.54 21.60
N ASN A 259 -3.04 4.84 21.39
CA ASN A 259 -2.17 5.45 22.40
C ASN A 259 -2.67 6.85 22.81
N SER A 260 -3.05 7.70 21.87
CA SER A 260 -3.53 9.07 22.15
C SER A 260 -4.84 9.10 22.98
N LYS A 261 -5.69 8.08 22.86
CA LYS A 261 -6.90 7.97 23.69
C LYS A 261 -6.61 7.90 25.19
N LEU A 262 -5.46 7.37 25.56
CA LEU A 262 -5.03 7.24 26.97
C LEU A 262 -4.69 8.60 27.63
N LEU A 263 -4.62 9.69 26.88
CA LEU A 263 -4.51 11.03 27.44
C LEU A 263 -5.69 11.37 28.41
N LYS A 264 -6.86 10.79 28.15
CA LYS A 264 -8.01 10.91 29.06
C LYS A 264 -7.73 10.20 30.40
N ASP A 265 -7.15 9.02 30.35
CA ASP A 265 -6.83 8.24 31.54
C ASP A 265 -5.71 8.90 32.34
N PHE A 266 -4.76 9.55 31.64
CA PHE A 266 -3.73 10.36 32.29
C PHE A 266 -4.34 11.54 33.06
N LYS A 267 -5.31 12.26 32.47
CA LYS A 267 -6.04 13.34 33.14
C LYS A 267 -6.83 12.86 34.36
N LEU A 268 -7.43 11.69 34.29
CA LEU A 268 -8.14 11.06 35.42
C LEU A 268 -7.17 10.71 36.53
N LYS A 269 -6.00 10.18 36.22
CA LYS A 269 -4.97 9.82 37.21
C LYS A 269 -4.31 11.05 37.84
N TYR A 270 -4.17 12.14 37.12
CA TYR A 270 -3.54 13.39 37.55
C TYR A 270 -4.44 14.59 37.28
N PRO A 271 -5.50 14.76 38.14
CA PRO A 271 -6.43 15.87 37.96
C PRO A 271 -5.72 17.23 37.99
N GLY A 272 -6.11 18.11 37.07
CA GLY A 272 -5.52 19.44 36.95
C GLY A 272 -4.15 19.47 36.26
N CYS A 273 -3.69 18.38 35.65
CA CYS A 273 -2.41 18.34 34.91
C CYS A 273 -2.33 19.33 33.74
N GLU A 274 -3.46 19.83 33.27
CA GLU A 274 -3.60 20.85 32.22
C GLU A 274 -3.39 22.29 32.73
N LYS A 275 -3.32 22.48 34.05
CA LYS A 275 -3.09 23.83 34.65
C LYS A 275 -1.60 24.05 34.81
N SER A 276 -1.12 25.26 34.47
CA SER A 276 0.31 25.63 34.49
C SER A 276 0.95 25.50 35.88
N GLU A 277 0.16 25.66 36.95
CA GLU A 277 0.65 25.50 38.32
C GLU A 277 0.84 24.02 38.74
N SER A 278 0.36 23.09 37.94
CA SER A 278 0.46 21.67 38.28
C SER A 278 1.89 21.15 38.03
N LYS A 279 2.41 20.40 38.99
CA LYS A 279 3.69 19.67 38.82
C LYS A 279 3.69 18.68 37.64
N TYR A 280 2.52 18.33 37.14
CA TYR A 280 2.35 17.43 36.00
C TYR A 280 2.12 18.15 34.67
N SER A 281 2.02 19.48 34.65
CA SER A 281 1.73 20.27 33.44
C SER A 281 2.73 20.01 32.33
N ASN A 282 4.01 20.22 32.59
CA ASN A 282 5.08 19.99 31.58
C ASN A 282 5.09 18.54 31.06
N LYS A 283 4.79 17.56 31.92
CA LYS A 283 4.70 16.17 31.54
C LYS A 283 3.50 15.94 30.62
N TYR A 284 2.36 16.52 30.95
CA TYR A 284 1.13 16.42 30.15
C TYR A 284 1.27 17.06 28.77
N ASP A 285 1.85 18.26 28.69
CA ASP A 285 2.11 18.95 27.43
C ASP A 285 3.03 18.14 26.53
N LYS A 286 4.08 17.54 27.11
CA LYS A 286 4.98 16.64 26.36
C LYS A 286 4.25 15.41 25.86
N LEU A 287 3.38 14.80 26.70
CA LEU A 287 2.56 13.65 26.33
C LEU A 287 1.61 13.98 25.16
N ILE A 288 0.97 15.15 25.16
CA ILE A 288 0.11 15.57 24.05
C ILE A 288 0.92 15.65 22.77
N ILE A 289 2.06 16.34 22.78
CA ILE A 289 2.89 16.51 21.59
C ILE A 289 3.32 15.15 21.04
N GLU A 290 3.85 14.29 21.89
CA GLU A 290 4.38 13.00 21.43
C GLU A 290 3.27 12.01 21.06
N ALA A 291 2.12 12.03 21.75
CA ALA A 291 0.98 11.16 21.39
C ALA A 291 0.31 11.58 20.08
N MET A 292 0.47 12.82 19.65
CA MET A 292 -0.11 13.35 18.40
C MET A 292 0.85 13.30 17.20
N GLY A 293 1.99 12.61 17.33
CA GLY A 293 2.94 12.42 16.23
C GLY A 293 4.29 13.13 16.45
N GLY A 294 4.53 13.72 17.62
CA GLY A 294 5.77 14.45 17.94
C GLY A 294 5.86 15.80 17.24
N LYS A 295 6.95 16.52 17.47
CA LYS A 295 7.17 17.86 16.89
C LYS A 295 7.47 17.82 15.39
N GLY A 296 7.05 18.88 14.66
CA GLY A 296 7.35 19.11 13.23
C GLY A 296 6.39 18.40 12.27
N ASP A 297 6.40 18.83 11.02
CA ASP A 297 5.46 18.43 9.96
C ASP A 297 5.99 17.28 9.07
N ASN A 298 6.96 16.51 9.56
CA ASN A 298 7.64 15.45 8.82
C ASN A 298 7.09 14.05 9.16
N ASP A 299 5.78 13.90 9.19
CA ASP A 299 5.10 12.66 9.61
C ASP A 299 5.53 11.44 8.79
N LEU A 300 5.72 11.59 7.47
CA LEU A 300 6.19 10.50 6.61
C LEU A 300 7.58 10.00 6.99
N GLU A 301 8.51 10.92 7.31
CA GLU A 301 9.87 10.54 7.74
C GLU A 301 9.87 9.84 9.10
N LYS A 302 8.98 10.28 10.01
CA LYS A 302 8.80 9.62 11.32
C LYS A 302 8.23 8.21 11.14
N GLU A 303 7.21 8.06 10.31
CA GLU A 303 6.66 6.75 9.96
C GLU A 303 7.72 5.85 9.33
N ASP A 304 8.57 6.37 8.43
CA ASP A 304 9.68 5.61 7.83
C ASP A 304 10.69 5.12 8.89
N LYS A 305 10.99 5.93 9.90
CA LYS A 305 11.84 5.51 11.02
C LYS A 305 11.20 4.39 11.83
N ILE A 306 9.88 4.49 12.11
CA ILE A 306 9.13 3.44 12.80
C ILE A 306 9.15 2.14 11.97
N ILE A 307 8.86 2.23 10.66
CA ILE A 307 8.89 1.08 9.75
C ILE A 307 10.26 0.40 9.75
N ARG A 308 11.34 1.19 9.71
CA ARG A 308 12.71 0.66 9.79
C ARG A 308 12.98 -0.08 11.09
N ASN A 309 12.48 0.44 12.20
CA ASN A 309 12.62 -0.21 13.51
C ASN A 309 11.84 -1.53 13.56
N ILE A 310 10.63 -1.57 12.99
CA ILE A 310 9.83 -2.80 12.87
C ILE A 310 10.54 -3.81 11.96
N ALA A 311 10.96 -3.40 10.75
CA ALA A 311 11.58 -4.27 9.76
C ALA A 311 12.79 -5.03 10.32
N LYS A 312 13.63 -4.36 11.11
CA LYS A 312 14.80 -4.98 11.77
C LYS A 312 14.41 -6.09 12.73
N LYS A 313 13.22 -6.03 13.34
CA LYS A 313 12.79 -6.97 14.38
C LYS A 313 11.94 -8.13 13.84
N VAL A 314 11.34 -7.95 12.66
CA VAL A 314 10.53 -8.99 12.00
C VAL A 314 11.26 -9.61 10.80
N THR A 315 12.58 -9.49 10.75
CA THR A 315 13.40 -10.10 9.69
C THR A 315 13.40 -11.60 9.85
N ILE A 316 13.03 -12.31 8.79
CA ILE A 316 12.99 -13.78 8.74
C ILE A 316 14.42 -14.31 8.80
N ASP A 317 14.68 -15.27 9.69
CA ASP A 317 15.88 -16.08 9.64
C ASP A 317 15.76 -17.10 8.50
N LYS A 318 16.63 -16.98 7.50
CA LYS A 318 16.63 -17.86 6.34
C LYS A 318 17.41 -19.15 6.56
N ASN A 319 18.14 -19.24 7.68
CA ASN A 319 18.93 -20.40 8.05
C ASN A 319 18.60 -20.80 9.51
N PRO A 320 17.36 -21.25 9.77
CA PRO A 320 17.05 -21.78 11.11
C PRO A 320 17.91 -23.03 11.33
N GLU A 321 18.60 -23.09 12.48
CA GLU A 321 19.42 -24.23 12.91
C GLU A 321 18.62 -25.53 13.00
#